data_089f1d913e953392db68439332f7def6
#
_entry.id   089f1d913e953392db68439332f7def6
#
_cell.length_a   1.000
_cell.length_b   1.000
_cell.length_c   1.000
_cell.angle_alpha   90.00
_cell.angle_beta   90.00
_cell.angle_gamma   90.00
#
_symmetry.space_group_name_H-M   'P 1'
#
loop_
_entity.id
_entity.type
_entity.pdbx_description
1 polymer ?
#
loop_
_entity_poly.entity_id
_entity_poly.type
_entity_poly.pdbx_seq_one_letter_code
_entity_poly.pdbx_strand_id
1 'polypeptide(L)'
;MGCSQGGFVSALTAAKHPGLVDKLVLFYPALCIPDDARAGKMMFAKFDPRNLPEIINCGPMKLGKCYPADVLDMDPYEKIKGVTCPVLIVHGTADKIVHPDYARRAEEAYRAATDVQLHMIKGGAHRFSKKHDVIAMGYLRDFARR
;
A
#
# COMPACT_ATOMS: atom_id res chain seq x y z
N MET A 1 -5.90 -5.27 8.71
CA MET A 1 -5.20 -5.83 7.54
C MET A 1 -5.70 -5.20 6.26
N GLY A 2 -4.82 -4.91 5.32
CA GLY A 2 -5.18 -4.36 4.03
C GLY A 2 -4.31 -4.89 2.88
N CYS A 3 -4.90 -4.98 1.68
CA CYS A 3 -4.24 -5.43 0.46
C CYS A 3 -4.28 -4.32 -0.59
N SER A 4 -3.22 -4.13 -1.37
CA SER A 4 -3.15 -3.15 -2.46
C SER A 4 -3.59 -1.75 -2.00
N GLN A 5 -4.59 -1.14 -2.64
CA GLN A 5 -5.19 0.13 -2.19
C GLN A 5 -5.71 0.06 -0.74
N GLY A 6 -6.34 -1.06 -0.35
CA GLY A 6 -6.78 -1.28 1.03
C GLY A 6 -5.60 -1.29 2.01
N GLY A 7 -4.42 -1.76 1.58
CA GLY A 7 -3.18 -1.67 2.35
C GLY A 7 -2.74 -0.22 2.55
N PHE A 8 -2.80 0.61 1.51
CA PHE A 8 -2.50 2.04 1.61
C PHE A 8 -3.46 2.75 2.58
N VAL A 9 -4.77 2.53 2.43
CA VAL A 9 -5.78 3.11 3.33
C VAL A 9 -5.57 2.64 4.77
N SER A 10 -5.31 1.33 4.99
CA SER A 10 -5.06 0.79 6.33
C SER A 10 -3.83 1.41 6.99
N ALA A 11 -2.76 1.64 6.23
CA ALA A 11 -1.55 2.28 6.71
C ALA A 11 -1.81 3.73 7.15
N LEU A 12 -2.51 4.51 6.32
CA LEU A 12 -2.89 5.89 6.64
C LEU A 12 -3.82 5.97 7.84
N THR A 13 -4.79 5.04 7.94
CA THR A 13 -5.74 5.00 9.07
C THR A 13 -5.01 4.68 10.37
N ALA A 14 -4.12 3.69 10.38
CA ALA A 14 -3.34 3.33 11.57
C ALA A 14 -2.44 4.49 12.02
N ALA A 15 -1.83 5.22 11.07
CA ALA A 15 -1.00 6.37 11.38
C ALA A 15 -1.80 7.56 11.94
N LYS A 16 -3.01 7.78 11.42
CA LYS A 16 -3.90 8.87 11.84
C LYS A 16 -4.54 8.60 13.21
N HIS A 17 -4.70 7.34 13.58
CA HIS A 17 -5.37 6.92 14.81
C HIS A 17 -4.48 5.98 15.63
N PRO A 18 -3.37 6.49 16.22
CA PRO A 18 -2.49 5.68 17.08
C PRO A 18 -3.29 5.07 18.23
N GLY A 19 -3.05 3.80 18.53
CA GLY A 19 -3.75 3.06 19.58
C GLY A 19 -5.09 2.44 19.17
N LEU A 20 -5.62 2.72 17.97
CA LEU A 20 -6.80 2.04 17.45
C LEU A 20 -6.49 0.65 16.86
N VAL A 21 -5.24 0.46 16.44
CA VAL A 21 -4.79 -0.76 15.74
C VAL A 21 -3.68 -1.41 16.54
N ASP A 22 -3.89 -2.64 17.01
CA ASP A 22 -2.90 -3.39 17.78
C ASP A 22 -1.79 -3.97 16.89
N LYS A 23 -2.12 -4.38 15.66
CA LYS A 23 -1.18 -4.91 14.66
C LYS A 23 -1.63 -4.54 13.26
N LEU A 24 -0.71 -4.08 12.42
CA LEU A 24 -0.98 -3.71 11.03
C LEU A 24 -0.40 -4.76 10.08
N VAL A 25 -1.22 -5.33 9.21
CA VAL A 25 -0.79 -6.28 8.18
C VAL A 25 -1.09 -5.71 6.80
N LEU A 26 -0.07 -5.65 5.96
CA LEU A 26 -0.09 -5.04 4.64
C LEU A 26 0.37 -6.05 3.58
N PHE A 27 -0.53 -6.45 2.68
CA PHE A 27 -0.19 -7.27 1.53
C PHE A 27 -0.09 -6.39 0.29
N TYR A 28 1.10 -6.36 -0.32
CA TYR A 28 1.40 -5.55 -1.51
C TYR A 28 0.76 -4.15 -1.48
N PRO A 29 1.00 -3.36 -0.40
CA PRO A 29 0.33 -2.08 -0.20
C PRO A 29 0.64 -1.11 -1.34
N ALA A 30 -0.41 -0.48 -1.90
CA ALA A 30 -0.28 0.41 -3.05
C ALA A 30 0.19 1.82 -2.66
N LEU A 31 1.37 1.92 -2.06
CA LEU A 31 2.02 3.20 -1.72
C LEU A 31 2.48 4.00 -2.95
N CYS A 32 2.35 3.41 -4.15
CA CYS A 32 2.58 4.08 -5.42
C CYS A 32 1.46 5.06 -5.82
N ILE A 33 0.30 5.02 -5.18
CA ILE A 33 -0.87 5.81 -5.57
C ILE A 33 -0.57 7.31 -5.69
N PRO A 34 0.13 7.97 -4.75
CA PRO A 34 0.50 9.37 -4.90
C PRO A 34 1.44 9.64 -6.10
N ASP A 35 2.42 8.77 -6.33
CA ASP A 35 3.33 8.89 -7.48
C ASP A 35 2.59 8.70 -8.80
N ASP A 36 1.68 7.73 -8.86
CA ASP A 36 0.84 7.48 -10.03
C ASP A 36 -0.07 8.69 -10.33
N ALA A 37 -0.68 9.28 -9.30
CA ALA A 37 -1.50 10.49 -9.44
C ALA A 37 -0.67 11.66 -10.01
N ARG A 38 0.53 11.91 -9.47
CA ARG A 38 1.46 12.93 -9.98
C ARG A 38 1.90 12.67 -11.42
N ALA A 39 2.06 11.42 -11.80
CA ALA A 39 2.37 10.99 -13.16
C ALA A 39 1.14 11.05 -14.11
N GLY A 40 -0.01 11.47 -13.63
CA GLY A 40 -1.23 11.56 -14.43
C GLY A 40 -1.79 10.20 -14.84
N LYS A 41 -1.62 9.20 -14.01
CA LYS A 41 -2.19 7.87 -14.24
C LYS A 41 -2.90 7.34 -13.00
N MET A 42 -3.91 6.53 -13.20
CA MET A 42 -4.59 5.81 -12.14
C MET A 42 -5.10 4.49 -12.71
N MET A 43 -4.47 3.38 -12.32
CA MET A 43 -4.67 2.07 -12.93
C MET A 43 -4.46 2.13 -14.46
N PHE A 44 -5.51 2.01 -15.28
CA PHE A 44 -5.46 2.04 -16.73
C PHE A 44 -5.78 3.41 -17.34
N ALA A 45 -6.24 4.36 -16.51
CA ALA A 45 -6.58 5.69 -16.96
C ALA A 45 -5.36 6.61 -16.97
N LYS A 46 -5.35 7.55 -17.93
CA LYS A 46 -4.40 8.67 -18.00
C LYS A 46 -5.18 9.97 -17.94
N PHE A 47 -4.61 10.98 -17.29
CA PHE A 47 -5.19 12.31 -17.15
C PHE A 47 -4.09 13.36 -16.96
N ASP A 48 -4.42 14.64 -17.13
CA ASP A 48 -3.51 15.73 -16.76
C ASP A 48 -3.65 16.01 -15.25
N PRO A 49 -2.59 15.80 -14.43
CA PRO A 49 -2.66 16.04 -13.00
C PRO A 49 -2.85 17.52 -12.63
N ARG A 50 -2.59 18.45 -13.57
CA ARG A 50 -2.81 19.90 -13.40
C ARG A 50 -4.26 20.32 -13.73
N ASN A 51 -5.00 19.47 -14.45
CA ASN A 51 -6.39 19.70 -14.83
C ASN A 51 -7.18 18.40 -14.68
N LEU A 52 -7.52 18.07 -13.44
CA LEU A 52 -8.19 16.81 -13.11
C LEU A 52 -9.60 16.76 -13.70
N PRO A 53 -9.94 15.71 -14.47
CA PRO A 53 -11.30 15.51 -14.95
C PRO A 53 -12.24 15.19 -13.78
N GLU A 54 -13.52 15.58 -13.86
CA GLU A 54 -14.52 15.28 -12.83
C GLU A 54 -14.65 13.77 -12.56
N ILE A 55 -14.51 12.97 -13.62
CA ILE A 55 -14.55 11.50 -13.54
C ILE A 55 -13.38 10.92 -14.33
N ILE A 56 -12.66 10.02 -13.69
CA ILE A 56 -11.57 9.22 -14.26
C ILE A 56 -12.10 7.80 -14.51
N ASN A 57 -12.15 7.39 -15.77
CA ASN A 57 -12.61 6.06 -16.15
C ASN A 57 -11.45 5.05 -16.07
N CYS A 58 -11.44 4.24 -15.02
CA CYS A 58 -10.43 3.21 -14.76
C CYS A 58 -10.93 1.81 -15.19
N GLY A 59 -11.39 1.66 -16.41
CA GLY A 59 -12.03 0.44 -16.90
C GLY A 59 -13.43 0.27 -16.31
N PRO A 60 -13.70 -0.81 -15.54
CA PRO A 60 -15.02 -1.02 -14.95
C PRO A 60 -15.33 -0.07 -13.79
N MET A 61 -14.32 0.64 -13.28
CA MET A 61 -14.48 1.59 -12.17
C MET A 61 -14.44 3.03 -12.66
N LYS A 62 -15.21 3.88 -11.98
CA LYS A 62 -15.17 5.33 -12.14
C LYS A 62 -14.69 5.95 -10.85
N LEU A 63 -13.68 6.80 -10.92
CA LEU A 63 -13.17 7.56 -9.78
C LEU A 63 -13.51 9.04 -9.96
N GLY A 64 -13.99 9.67 -8.91
CA GLY A 64 -14.15 11.13 -8.88
C GLY A 64 -12.78 11.82 -8.78
N LYS A 65 -12.71 13.07 -9.24
CA LYS A 65 -11.47 13.88 -9.19
C LYS A 65 -10.90 14.05 -7.78
N CYS A 66 -11.74 13.95 -6.74
CA CYS A 66 -11.28 14.02 -5.36
C CYS A 66 -10.25 12.92 -5.03
N TYR A 67 -10.35 11.76 -5.65
CA TYR A 67 -9.45 10.65 -5.37
C TYR A 67 -7.97 10.97 -5.70
N PRO A 68 -7.61 11.38 -6.93
CA PRO A 68 -6.23 11.82 -7.19
C PRO A 68 -5.91 13.15 -6.47
N ALA A 69 -6.86 14.07 -6.34
CA ALA A 69 -6.62 15.37 -5.69
C ALA A 69 -6.15 15.21 -4.23
N ASP A 70 -6.72 14.26 -3.49
CA ASP A 70 -6.37 14.01 -2.09
C ASP A 70 -4.94 13.48 -1.90
N VAL A 71 -4.31 12.95 -2.95
CA VAL A 71 -3.00 12.30 -2.86
C VAL A 71 -1.90 12.99 -3.66
N LEU A 72 -2.21 13.99 -4.51
CA LEU A 72 -1.20 14.67 -5.35
C LEU A 72 -0.03 15.22 -4.54
N ASP A 73 -0.30 15.87 -3.41
CA ASP A 73 0.71 16.51 -2.56
C ASP A 73 1.13 15.62 -1.38
N MET A 74 0.71 14.34 -1.39
CA MET A 74 0.98 13.43 -0.29
C MET A 74 2.33 12.72 -0.46
N ASP A 75 3.18 12.81 0.56
CA ASP A 75 4.26 11.84 0.76
C ASP A 75 3.73 10.70 1.64
N PRO A 76 3.52 9.49 1.09
CA PRO A 76 2.98 8.38 1.84
C PRO A 76 3.92 7.92 2.96
N TYR A 77 5.24 8.04 2.78
CA TYR A 77 6.22 7.59 3.76
C TYR A 77 6.27 8.51 4.98
N GLU A 78 6.12 9.82 4.78
CA GLU A 78 5.96 10.74 5.91
C GLU A 78 4.65 10.49 6.68
N LYS A 79 3.56 10.18 5.96
CA LYS A 79 2.26 9.91 6.60
C LYS A 79 2.26 8.64 7.46
N ILE A 80 2.92 7.57 7.00
CA ILE A 80 2.92 6.29 7.71
C ILE A 80 3.85 6.25 8.93
N LYS A 81 4.75 7.22 9.11
CA LYS A 81 5.61 7.33 10.30
C LYS A 81 4.82 7.46 11.61
N GLY A 82 3.56 7.87 11.55
CA GLY A 82 2.68 7.93 12.72
C GLY A 82 2.20 6.58 13.26
N VAL A 83 2.50 5.47 12.58
CA VAL A 83 2.13 4.13 13.05
C VAL A 83 3.02 3.71 14.21
N THR A 84 2.38 3.34 15.32
CA THR A 84 3.07 2.94 16.57
C THR A 84 2.92 1.45 16.90
N CYS A 85 2.00 0.74 16.22
CA CYS A 85 1.82 -0.69 16.41
C CYS A 85 2.77 -1.50 15.52
N PRO A 86 3.06 -2.78 15.86
CA PRO A 86 3.84 -3.67 15.01
C PRO A 86 3.27 -3.82 13.61
N VAL A 87 4.13 -3.87 12.59
CA VAL A 87 3.75 -3.92 11.17
C VAL A 87 4.33 -5.17 10.48
N LEU A 88 3.48 -5.87 9.76
CA LEU A 88 3.87 -6.91 8.81
C LEU A 88 3.61 -6.43 7.39
N ILE A 89 4.63 -6.46 6.54
CA ILE A 89 4.51 -6.20 5.10
C ILE A 89 4.86 -7.49 4.36
N VAL A 90 4.00 -7.93 3.45
CA VAL A 90 4.27 -9.05 2.54
C VAL A 90 4.09 -8.58 1.10
N HIS A 91 5.13 -8.74 0.28
CA HIS A 91 5.14 -8.24 -1.10
C HIS A 91 5.77 -9.26 -2.06
N GLY A 92 5.30 -9.30 -3.30
CA GLY A 92 5.85 -10.19 -4.31
C GLY A 92 7.00 -9.55 -5.10
N THR A 93 8.08 -10.28 -5.36
CA THR A 93 9.24 -9.73 -6.09
C THR A 93 8.98 -9.51 -7.59
N ALA A 94 7.91 -10.10 -8.14
CA ALA A 94 7.49 -9.96 -9.55
C ALA A 94 6.21 -9.11 -9.70
N ASP A 95 5.88 -8.29 -8.70
CA ASP A 95 4.76 -7.37 -8.77
C ASP A 95 5.05 -6.25 -9.79
N LYS A 96 4.25 -6.23 -10.87
CA LYS A 96 4.35 -5.24 -11.96
C LYS A 96 3.36 -4.09 -11.81
N ILE A 97 2.46 -4.15 -10.83
CA ILE A 97 1.47 -3.11 -10.56
C ILE A 97 1.99 -2.16 -9.48
N VAL A 98 2.44 -2.73 -8.37
CA VAL A 98 3.11 -1.98 -7.30
C VAL A 98 4.54 -2.48 -7.20
N HIS A 99 5.50 -1.67 -7.64
CA HIS A 99 6.91 -2.07 -7.64
C HIS A 99 7.38 -2.44 -6.22
N PRO A 100 8.15 -3.53 -6.04
CA PRO A 100 8.58 -4.00 -4.72
C PRO A 100 9.34 -2.97 -3.88
N ASP A 101 9.98 -1.97 -4.49
CA ASP A 101 10.70 -0.92 -3.79
C ASP A 101 9.78 -0.05 -2.92
N TYR A 102 8.49 0.06 -3.24
CA TYR A 102 7.54 0.75 -2.36
C TYR A 102 7.44 0.06 -1.00
N ALA A 103 7.47 -1.27 -0.96
CA ALA A 103 7.46 -2.03 0.28
C ALA A 103 8.76 -1.89 1.08
N ARG A 104 9.93 -1.86 0.40
CA ARG A 104 11.23 -1.63 1.05
C ARG A 104 11.32 -0.24 1.68
N ARG A 105 10.90 0.79 0.95
CA ARG A 105 10.84 2.15 1.50
C ARG A 105 9.87 2.27 2.67
N ALA A 106 8.75 1.54 2.62
CA ALA A 106 7.81 1.47 3.74
C ALA A 106 8.44 0.82 4.98
N GLU A 107 9.17 -0.28 4.82
CA GLU A 107 9.92 -0.91 5.90
C GLU A 107 10.88 0.08 6.57
N GLU A 108 11.63 0.84 5.78
CA GLU A 108 12.54 1.88 6.30
C GLU A 108 11.79 2.96 7.09
N ALA A 109 10.65 3.43 6.56
CA ALA A 109 9.83 4.44 7.22
C ALA A 109 9.24 3.95 8.55
N TYR A 110 8.76 2.71 8.62
CA TYR A 110 8.20 2.12 9.84
C TYR A 110 9.26 1.80 10.87
N ARG A 111 10.45 1.34 10.45
CA ARG A 111 11.54 0.93 11.37
C ARG A 111 11.98 2.04 12.32
N ALA A 112 11.78 3.31 11.96
CA ALA A 112 12.09 4.45 12.81
C ALA A 112 11.12 4.60 14.00
N ALA A 113 9.92 4.01 13.95
CA ALA A 113 8.84 4.25 14.90
C ALA A 113 8.29 2.97 15.56
N THR A 114 8.47 1.79 14.95
CA THR A 114 7.87 0.54 15.43
C THR A 114 8.62 -0.69 14.95
N ASP A 115 8.28 -1.87 15.49
CA ASP A 115 8.72 -3.16 14.97
C ASP A 115 8.07 -3.45 13.61
N VAL A 116 8.89 -3.69 12.60
CA VAL A 116 8.43 -3.99 11.25
C VAL A 116 9.08 -5.25 10.70
N GLN A 117 8.27 -6.07 10.03
CA GLN A 117 8.70 -7.26 9.32
C GLN A 117 8.33 -7.12 7.84
N LEU A 118 9.31 -7.22 6.96
CA LEU A 118 9.10 -7.29 5.52
C LEU A 118 9.43 -8.69 5.01
N HIS A 119 8.48 -9.35 4.37
CA HIS A 119 8.67 -10.62 3.68
C HIS A 119 8.44 -10.48 2.19
N MET A 120 9.50 -10.75 1.42
CA MET A 120 9.47 -10.72 -0.05
C MET A 120 9.25 -12.12 -0.59
N ILE A 121 8.10 -12.36 -1.24
CA ILE A 121 7.78 -13.65 -1.86
C ILE A 121 8.38 -13.71 -3.27
N LYS A 122 9.38 -14.58 -3.47
CA LYS A 122 10.06 -14.74 -4.77
C LYS A 122 9.06 -15.16 -5.86
N GLY A 123 9.04 -14.40 -6.95
CA GLY A 123 8.14 -14.63 -8.09
C GLY A 123 6.66 -14.28 -7.82
N GLY A 124 6.33 -13.77 -6.64
CA GLY A 124 4.99 -13.30 -6.33
C GLY A 124 4.63 -12.08 -7.18
N ALA A 125 3.47 -12.12 -7.84
CA ALA A 125 2.88 -11.01 -8.57
C ALA A 125 1.91 -10.23 -7.69
N HIS A 126 1.37 -9.12 -8.21
CA HIS A 126 0.25 -8.43 -7.58
C HIS A 126 -0.96 -9.37 -7.47
N ARG A 127 -1.63 -9.41 -6.34
CA ARG A 127 -2.63 -10.45 -6.02
C ARG A 127 -2.00 -11.84 -6.12
N PHE A 128 -1.45 -12.30 -5.02
CA PHE A 128 -0.75 -13.59 -4.94
C PHE A 128 -1.53 -14.73 -5.63
N SER A 129 -0.81 -15.62 -6.29
CA SER A 129 -1.37 -16.92 -6.69
C SER A 129 -1.69 -17.77 -5.46
N LYS A 130 -2.50 -18.81 -5.60
CA LYS A 130 -2.84 -19.74 -4.50
C LYS A 130 -1.60 -20.22 -3.74
N LYS A 131 -0.51 -20.54 -4.46
CA LYS A 131 0.77 -20.95 -3.85
C LYS A 131 1.38 -19.83 -2.99
N HIS A 132 1.39 -18.62 -3.50
CA HIS A 132 1.96 -17.47 -2.79
C HIS A 132 1.06 -16.99 -1.64
N ASP A 133 -0.25 -17.16 -1.77
CA ASP A 133 -1.21 -16.89 -0.67
C ASP A 133 -0.95 -17.79 0.54
N VAL A 134 -0.68 -19.07 0.33
CA VAL A 134 -0.34 -20.00 1.42
C VAL A 134 0.88 -19.52 2.18
N ILE A 135 1.91 -19.04 1.48
CA ILE A 135 3.13 -18.49 2.08
C ILE A 135 2.81 -17.20 2.86
N ALA A 136 2.07 -16.28 2.23
CA ALA A 136 1.69 -15.02 2.85
C ALA A 136 0.85 -15.22 4.12
N MET A 137 -0.10 -16.17 4.07
CA MET A 137 -0.93 -16.53 5.22
C MET A 137 -0.11 -17.22 6.33
N GLY A 138 0.98 -17.89 6.00
CA GLY A 138 1.95 -18.39 6.97
C GLY A 138 2.57 -17.24 7.77
N TYR A 139 3.11 -16.23 7.10
CA TYR A 139 3.66 -15.04 7.75
C TYR A 139 2.62 -14.29 8.59
N LEU A 140 1.40 -14.13 8.07
CA LEU A 140 0.30 -13.53 8.83
C LEU A 140 0.02 -14.27 10.13
N ARG A 141 -0.11 -15.59 10.07
CA ARG A 141 -0.41 -16.42 11.24
C ARG A 141 0.67 -16.31 12.30
N ASP A 142 1.94 -16.35 11.89
CA ASP A 142 3.07 -16.27 12.81
C ASP A 142 3.19 -14.88 13.44
N PHE A 143 2.93 -13.82 12.67
CA PHE A 143 2.88 -12.46 13.17
C PHE A 143 1.70 -12.21 14.14
N ALA A 144 0.53 -12.78 13.86
CA ALA A 144 -0.65 -12.60 14.69
C ALA A 144 -0.51 -13.25 16.09
N ARG A 145 0.29 -14.33 16.20
CA ARG A 145 0.52 -15.08 17.44
C ARG A 145 1.52 -14.43 18.40
N ARG A 146 2.30 -13.49 17.93
CA ARG A 146 3.24 -12.70 18.75
C ARG A 146 2.50 -11.63 19.53
#